data_fbf75dd1f624af8b778678ecd3cf8d0c
#
_entry.id   fbf75dd1f624af8b778678ecd3cf8d0c
#
_cell.length_a   1.000
_cell.length_b   1.000
_cell.length_c   1.000
_cell.angle_alpha   90.00
_cell.angle_beta   90.00
_cell.angle_gamma   90.00
#
_symmetry.space_group_name_H-M   'P 1'
#
loop_
_entity.id
_entity.type
_entity.pdbx_description
1 polymer ?
#
loop_
_entity_poly.entity_id
_entity_poly.type
_entity_poly.pdbx_seq_one_letter_code
_entity_poly.pdbx_strand_id
1 'polypeptide(L)'
;MKESSSQVAAGSVYETLRSEIATAVLEPGAPLKQDHLAARFGVSHVPVREALSRLVAAGLATARLNKGTSVAFLSAREAVELIELRWLLEGRLIELAVPHLSRADIARATGLLDELGKARQVEEVFRLNHEFHASLYAKADRPLLLQSVESARLNLGRYLYLPWKSKTNVDRSEVEHKKLLRLCLAGDAQGAKAMVTEHVIHTGKLIVEIIEQQKTSVAID
;
A
#
# COMPACT_ATOMS: atom_id res chain seq x y z
N MET A 1 -11.06 12.45 -30.18
CA MET A 1 -10.80 13.42 -29.08
C MET A 1 -11.63 13.18 -27.81
N LYS A 2 -12.93 12.82 -27.86
CA LYS A 2 -13.76 12.57 -26.65
C LYS A 2 -13.35 11.30 -25.85
N GLU A 3 -12.90 10.22 -26.50
CA GLU A 3 -12.45 9.00 -25.83
C GLU A 3 -11.20 9.22 -24.99
N SER A 4 -10.23 10.01 -25.48
CA SER A 4 -9.00 10.34 -24.74
C SER A 4 -9.29 11.13 -23.45
N SER A 5 -10.25 12.07 -23.47
CA SER A 5 -10.61 12.85 -22.27
C SER A 5 -11.36 12.00 -21.22
N SER A 6 -12.19 11.05 -21.65
CA SER A 6 -12.90 10.12 -20.75
C SER A 6 -11.94 9.15 -20.08
N GLN A 7 -10.94 8.62 -20.79
CA GLN A 7 -9.92 7.74 -20.23
C GLN A 7 -9.01 8.47 -19.22
N VAL A 8 -8.63 9.72 -19.51
CA VAL A 8 -7.86 10.55 -18.56
C VAL A 8 -8.69 10.80 -17.29
N ALA A 9 -9.99 11.13 -17.45
CA ALA A 9 -10.88 11.32 -16.31
C ALA A 9 -11.05 10.04 -15.49
N ALA A 10 -11.24 8.88 -16.14
CA ALA A 10 -11.33 7.58 -15.47
C ALA A 10 -10.03 7.25 -14.71
N GLY A 11 -8.87 7.53 -15.29
CA GLY A 11 -7.57 7.39 -14.64
C GLY A 11 -7.46 8.25 -13.39
N SER A 12 -7.82 9.52 -13.45
CA SER A 12 -7.79 10.44 -12.31
C SER A 12 -8.74 10.00 -11.19
N VAL A 13 -9.98 9.61 -11.51
CA VAL A 13 -10.96 9.09 -10.54
C VAL A 13 -10.42 7.82 -9.87
N TYR A 14 -9.88 6.89 -10.67
CA TYR A 14 -9.30 5.65 -10.14
C TYR A 14 -8.16 5.92 -9.16
N GLU A 15 -7.17 6.74 -9.53
CA GLU A 15 -6.01 7.01 -8.67
C GLU A 15 -6.41 7.71 -7.37
N THR A 16 -7.35 8.66 -7.42
CA THR A 16 -7.85 9.33 -6.22
C THR A 16 -8.54 8.34 -5.29
N LEU A 17 -9.49 7.56 -5.79
CA LEU A 17 -10.21 6.57 -4.98
C LEU A 17 -9.27 5.48 -4.45
N ARG A 18 -8.30 5.04 -5.26
CA ARG A 18 -7.26 4.08 -4.85
C ARG A 18 -6.46 4.61 -3.65
N SER A 19 -6.03 5.87 -3.73
CA SER A 19 -5.30 6.52 -2.64
C SER A 19 -6.16 6.64 -1.37
N GLU A 20 -7.40 7.08 -1.50
CA GLU A 20 -8.34 7.23 -0.37
C GLU A 20 -8.67 5.88 0.31
N ILE A 21 -8.77 4.81 -0.47
CA ILE A 21 -8.93 3.45 0.07
C ILE A 21 -7.65 3.01 0.80
N ALA A 22 -6.48 3.21 0.17
CA ALA A 22 -5.21 2.78 0.75
C ALA A 22 -4.87 3.53 2.05
N THR A 23 -5.33 4.77 2.21
CA THR A 23 -5.12 5.60 3.42
C THR A 23 -6.28 5.55 4.40
N ALA A 24 -7.26 4.66 4.18
CA ALA A 24 -8.47 4.51 5.00
C ALA A 24 -9.34 5.78 5.12
N VAL A 25 -9.21 6.75 4.22
CA VAL A 25 -10.17 7.86 4.06
C VAL A 25 -11.51 7.30 3.60
N LEU A 26 -11.48 6.29 2.72
CA LEU A 26 -12.62 5.45 2.39
C LEU A 26 -12.46 4.11 3.12
N GLU A 27 -13.21 3.94 4.19
CA GLU A 27 -13.13 2.76 5.05
C GLU A 27 -13.67 1.49 4.36
N PRO A 28 -13.25 0.27 4.78
CA PRO A 28 -13.83 -0.97 4.33
C PRO A 28 -15.35 -0.98 4.48
N GLY A 29 -16.06 -1.37 3.41
CA GLY A 29 -17.52 -1.36 3.36
C GLY A 29 -18.16 -0.03 2.93
N ALA A 30 -17.41 1.06 2.87
CA ALA A 30 -17.94 2.36 2.44
C ALA A 30 -18.56 2.26 1.03
N PRO A 31 -19.78 2.77 0.80
CA PRO A 31 -20.46 2.71 -0.48
C PRO A 31 -19.82 3.65 -1.51
N LEU A 32 -19.54 3.13 -2.70
CA LEU A 32 -18.99 3.86 -3.84
C LEU A 32 -20.12 4.15 -4.86
N LYS A 33 -21.02 5.08 -4.52
CA LYS A 33 -22.19 5.40 -5.33
C LYS A 33 -21.79 6.21 -6.57
N GLN A 34 -22.17 5.72 -7.76
CA GLN A 34 -21.79 6.34 -9.04
C GLN A 34 -22.27 7.79 -9.16
N ASP A 35 -23.51 8.09 -8.76
CA ASP A 35 -24.07 9.45 -8.81
C ASP A 35 -23.27 10.42 -7.95
N HIS A 36 -22.96 10.02 -6.72
CA HIS A 36 -22.19 10.83 -5.79
C HIS A 36 -20.77 11.07 -6.29
N LEU A 37 -20.10 10.02 -6.83
CA LEU A 37 -18.75 10.14 -7.36
C LEU A 37 -18.72 10.98 -8.65
N ALA A 38 -19.69 10.82 -9.53
CA ALA A 38 -19.82 11.65 -10.74
C ALA A 38 -19.96 13.15 -10.38
N ALA A 39 -20.82 13.46 -9.42
CA ALA A 39 -20.97 14.83 -8.92
C ALA A 39 -19.68 15.36 -8.25
N ARG A 40 -19.04 14.54 -7.39
CA ARG A 40 -17.80 14.89 -6.68
C ARG A 40 -16.64 15.22 -7.62
N PHE A 41 -16.47 14.42 -8.67
CA PHE A 41 -15.37 14.59 -9.64
C PHE A 41 -15.71 15.50 -10.82
N GLY A 42 -16.97 15.97 -10.94
CA GLY A 42 -17.40 16.78 -12.06
C GLY A 42 -17.35 16.06 -13.41
N VAL A 43 -17.60 14.75 -13.41
CA VAL A 43 -17.51 13.90 -14.63
C VAL A 43 -18.83 13.16 -14.87
N SER A 44 -18.99 12.56 -16.06
CA SER A 44 -20.13 11.68 -16.35
C SER A 44 -20.00 10.33 -15.64
N HIS A 45 -21.06 9.51 -15.68
CA HIS A 45 -21.05 8.16 -15.11
C HIS A 45 -20.08 7.18 -15.76
N VAL A 46 -19.74 7.40 -17.04
CA VAL A 46 -18.88 6.47 -17.80
C VAL A 46 -17.49 6.35 -17.17
N PRO A 47 -16.70 7.44 -16.96
CA PRO A 47 -15.39 7.35 -16.33
C PRO A 47 -15.46 6.85 -14.88
N VAL A 48 -16.52 7.14 -14.13
CA VAL A 48 -16.70 6.62 -12.77
C VAL A 48 -16.89 5.09 -12.81
N ARG A 49 -17.74 4.59 -13.68
CA ARG A 49 -18.00 3.15 -13.84
C ARG A 49 -16.72 2.40 -14.25
N GLU A 50 -15.92 2.99 -15.14
CA GLU A 50 -14.63 2.42 -15.53
C GLU A 50 -13.65 2.39 -14.36
N ALA A 51 -13.53 3.49 -13.60
CA ALA A 51 -12.69 3.54 -12.41
C ALA A 51 -13.12 2.51 -11.35
N LEU A 52 -14.43 2.38 -11.09
CA LEU A 52 -14.97 1.38 -10.16
C LEU A 52 -14.69 -0.05 -10.64
N SER A 53 -14.81 -0.32 -11.93
CA SER A 53 -14.48 -1.63 -12.51
C SER A 53 -13.01 -1.98 -12.31
N ARG A 54 -12.10 -1.00 -12.47
CA ARG A 54 -10.66 -1.17 -12.21
C ARG A 54 -10.37 -1.42 -10.73
N LEU A 55 -11.07 -0.73 -9.82
CA LEU A 55 -10.94 -0.96 -8.37
C LEU A 55 -11.40 -2.38 -7.99
N VAL A 56 -12.48 -2.88 -8.60
CA VAL A 56 -12.95 -4.27 -8.41
C VAL A 56 -11.91 -5.27 -8.92
N ALA A 57 -11.38 -5.05 -10.13
CA ALA A 57 -10.33 -5.90 -10.68
C ALA A 57 -9.04 -5.91 -9.84
N ALA A 58 -8.74 -4.79 -9.16
CA ALA A 58 -7.61 -4.67 -8.22
C ALA A 58 -7.90 -5.23 -6.82
N GLY A 59 -9.10 -5.75 -6.52
CA GLY A 59 -9.50 -6.24 -5.20
C GLY A 59 -9.72 -5.15 -4.15
N LEU A 60 -9.76 -3.88 -4.55
CA LEU A 60 -9.97 -2.73 -3.66
C LEU A 60 -11.46 -2.42 -3.43
N ALA A 61 -12.32 -2.88 -4.32
CA ALA A 61 -13.77 -2.75 -4.22
C ALA A 61 -14.48 -4.07 -4.53
N THR A 62 -15.71 -4.21 -4.05
CA THR A 62 -16.59 -5.34 -4.34
C THR A 62 -17.87 -4.82 -4.97
N ALA A 63 -18.24 -5.34 -6.15
CA ALA A 63 -19.54 -5.10 -6.77
C ALA A 63 -20.51 -6.22 -6.41
N ARG A 64 -21.71 -5.87 -5.93
CA ARG A 64 -22.78 -6.84 -5.62
C ARG A 64 -24.00 -6.49 -6.45
N LEU A 65 -24.60 -7.53 -7.05
CA LEU A 65 -25.82 -7.37 -7.83
C LEU A 65 -26.91 -6.68 -6.98
N ASN A 66 -27.54 -5.64 -7.51
CA ASN A 66 -28.58 -4.82 -6.88
C ASN A 66 -28.15 -4.09 -5.58
N LYS A 67 -26.88 -4.18 -5.14
CA LYS A 67 -26.36 -3.49 -3.95
C LYS A 67 -25.28 -2.45 -4.27
N GLY A 68 -24.87 -2.37 -5.55
CA GLY A 68 -23.86 -1.43 -5.99
C GLY A 68 -22.43 -1.86 -5.67
N THR A 69 -21.54 -0.88 -5.63
CA THR A 69 -20.11 -1.07 -5.36
C THR A 69 -19.76 -0.49 -3.98
N SER A 70 -18.91 -1.17 -3.24
CA SER A 70 -18.37 -0.72 -1.95
C SER A 70 -16.88 -1.05 -1.84
N VAL A 71 -16.18 -0.38 -0.94
CA VAL A 71 -14.79 -0.71 -0.58
C VAL A 71 -14.75 -2.15 -0.08
N ALA A 72 -13.81 -2.95 -0.57
CA ALA A 72 -13.69 -4.35 -0.18
C ALA A 72 -13.23 -4.49 1.27
N PHE A 73 -13.80 -5.46 1.99
CA PHE A 73 -13.21 -5.98 3.22
C PHE A 73 -12.09 -6.97 2.84
N LEU A 74 -11.10 -7.06 3.71
CA LEU A 74 -10.07 -8.08 3.64
C LEU A 74 -10.30 -9.09 4.77
N SER A 75 -10.32 -10.36 4.46
CA SER A 75 -10.35 -11.39 5.50
C SER A 75 -8.96 -11.60 6.11
N ALA A 76 -8.87 -12.08 7.34
CA ALA A 76 -7.59 -12.42 7.98
C ALA A 76 -6.78 -13.42 7.12
N ARG A 77 -7.46 -14.38 6.47
CA ARG A 77 -6.83 -15.34 5.57
C ARG A 77 -6.20 -14.64 4.36
N GLU A 78 -6.94 -13.78 3.67
CA GLU A 78 -6.42 -13.01 2.53
C GLU A 78 -5.27 -12.09 2.96
N ALA A 79 -5.36 -11.48 4.15
CA ALA A 79 -4.27 -10.67 4.70
C ALA A 79 -2.99 -11.50 4.88
N VAL A 80 -3.10 -12.71 5.45
CA VAL A 80 -1.95 -13.63 5.62
C VAL A 80 -1.33 -13.97 4.26
N GLU A 81 -2.13 -14.31 3.25
CA GLU A 81 -1.64 -14.64 1.90
C GLU A 81 -0.92 -13.44 1.25
N LEU A 82 -1.46 -12.21 1.39
CA LEU A 82 -0.82 -10.99 0.90
C LEU A 82 0.48 -10.66 1.63
N ILE A 83 0.55 -10.90 2.93
CA ILE A 83 1.75 -10.71 3.75
C ILE A 83 2.82 -11.73 3.32
N GLU A 84 2.42 -12.98 3.10
CA GLU A 84 3.32 -14.03 2.61
C GLU A 84 3.91 -13.66 1.25
N LEU A 85 3.08 -13.24 0.31
CA LEU A 85 3.53 -12.74 -0.98
C LEU A 85 4.54 -11.60 -0.82
N ARG A 86 4.25 -10.63 0.06
CA ARG A 86 5.14 -9.49 0.28
C ARG A 86 6.51 -9.91 0.81
N TRP A 87 6.59 -10.66 1.90
CA TRP A 87 7.91 -10.99 2.47
C TRP A 87 8.75 -11.85 1.53
N LEU A 88 8.13 -12.75 0.74
CA LEU A 88 8.81 -13.53 -0.28
C LEU A 88 9.39 -12.64 -1.39
N LEU A 89 8.58 -11.73 -1.93
CA LEU A 89 8.98 -10.90 -3.05
C LEU A 89 9.86 -9.72 -2.63
N GLU A 90 9.55 -9.03 -1.53
CA GLU A 90 10.35 -7.89 -1.05
C GLU A 90 11.74 -8.35 -0.60
N GLY A 91 11.83 -9.51 0.08
CA GLY A 91 13.11 -10.14 0.39
C GLY A 91 13.95 -10.46 -0.85
N ARG A 92 13.33 -10.95 -1.92
CA ARG A 92 14.02 -11.20 -3.18
C ARG A 92 14.41 -9.92 -3.92
N LEU A 93 13.55 -8.92 -3.92
CA LEU A 93 13.81 -7.63 -4.56
C LEU A 93 15.02 -6.93 -3.93
N ILE A 94 15.07 -6.83 -2.60
CA ILE A 94 16.19 -6.16 -1.93
C ILE A 94 17.50 -6.94 -2.11
N GLU A 95 17.46 -8.27 -2.05
CA GLU A 95 18.63 -9.13 -2.31
C GLU A 95 19.24 -8.87 -3.69
N LEU A 96 18.39 -8.72 -4.72
CA LEU A 96 18.82 -8.41 -6.08
C LEU A 96 19.27 -6.94 -6.24
N ALA A 97 18.64 -6.01 -5.52
CA ALA A 97 18.90 -4.58 -5.67
C ALA A 97 20.20 -4.14 -5.00
N VAL A 98 20.51 -4.65 -3.80
CA VAL A 98 21.64 -4.20 -2.97
C VAL A 98 22.97 -4.15 -3.72
N PRO A 99 23.38 -5.15 -4.53
CA PRO A 99 24.64 -5.09 -5.28
C PRO A 99 24.70 -3.96 -6.32
N HIS A 100 23.56 -3.36 -6.69
CA HIS A 100 23.42 -2.35 -7.74
C HIS A 100 23.07 -0.96 -7.21
N LEU A 101 22.92 -0.80 -5.88
CA LEU A 101 22.64 0.48 -5.26
C LEU A 101 23.88 1.38 -5.31
N SER A 102 23.73 2.56 -5.91
CA SER A 102 24.74 3.61 -5.89
C SER A 102 24.66 4.45 -4.60
N ARG A 103 25.70 5.25 -4.35
CA ARG A 103 25.67 6.25 -3.25
C ARG A 103 24.52 7.25 -3.40
N ALA A 104 24.16 7.60 -4.64
CA ALA A 104 23.03 8.49 -4.91
C ALA A 104 21.68 7.83 -4.56
N ASP A 105 21.52 6.53 -4.84
CA ASP A 105 20.31 5.79 -4.46
C ASP A 105 20.17 5.72 -2.92
N ILE A 106 21.27 5.47 -2.21
CA ILE A 106 21.28 5.48 -0.72
C ILE A 106 20.98 6.88 -0.17
N ALA A 107 21.57 7.94 -0.75
CA ALA A 107 21.29 9.31 -0.32
C ALA A 107 19.82 9.67 -0.52
N ARG A 108 19.23 9.27 -1.64
CA ARG A 108 17.78 9.45 -1.90
C ARG A 108 16.93 8.71 -0.85
N ALA A 109 17.23 7.45 -0.58
CA ALA A 109 16.51 6.66 0.43
C ALA A 109 16.66 7.27 1.83
N THR A 110 17.84 7.82 2.17
CA THR A 110 18.07 8.54 3.43
C THR A 110 17.18 9.78 3.53
N GLY A 111 17.11 10.60 2.48
CA GLY A 111 16.23 11.77 2.44
C GLY A 111 14.75 11.42 2.65
N LEU A 112 14.27 10.35 1.99
CA LEU A 112 12.90 9.86 2.17
C LEU A 112 12.65 9.38 3.61
N LEU A 113 13.62 8.74 4.25
CA LEU A 113 13.51 8.30 5.64
C LEU A 113 13.49 9.49 6.62
N ASP A 114 14.27 10.52 6.36
CA ASP A 114 14.29 11.76 7.16
C ASP A 114 12.97 12.54 7.02
N GLU A 115 12.38 12.57 5.83
CA GLU A 115 11.04 13.15 5.60
C GLU A 115 9.97 12.33 6.31
N LEU A 116 10.02 11.01 6.21
CA LEU A 116 9.10 10.08 6.89
C LEU A 116 9.09 10.32 8.41
N GLY A 117 10.25 10.52 9.03
CA GLY A 117 10.36 10.82 10.46
C GLY A 117 9.72 12.16 10.88
N LYS A 118 9.54 13.09 9.93
CA LYS A 118 8.89 14.39 10.14
C LYS A 118 7.41 14.40 9.79
N ALA A 119 6.93 13.45 9.00
CA ALA A 119 5.56 13.37 8.55
C ALA A 119 4.58 13.23 9.74
N ARG A 120 3.44 13.91 9.66
CA ARG A 120 2.41 13.91 10.71
C ARG A 120 1.05 13.48 10.16
N GLN A 121 0.84 13.66 8.86
CA GLN A 121 -0.37 13.22 8.17
C GLN A 121 -0.21 11.77 7.71
N VAL A 122 -1.26 11.00 7.87
CA VAL A 122 -1.22 9.54 7.58
C VAL A 122 -0.95 9.27 6.11
N GLU A 123 -1.55 10.05 5.24
CA GLU A 123 -1.37 9.96 3.79
C GLU A 123 0.11 10.18 3.42
N GLU A 124 0.74 11.15 4.07
CA GLU A 124 2.16 11.46 3.87
C GLU A 124 3.06 10.33 4.40
N VAL A 125 2.78 9.81 5.59
CA VAL A 125 3.48 8.65 6.16
C VAL A 125 3.37 7.45 5.23
N PHE A 126 2.16 7.15 4.72
CA PHE A 126 1.94 6.04 3.79
C PHE A 126 2.73 6.21 2.49
N ARG A 127 2.68 7.41 1.90
CA ARG A 127 3.41 7.74 0.67
C ARG A 127 4.92 7.63 0.85
N LEU A 128 5.48 8.29 1.87
CA LEU A 128 6.92 8.31 2.12
C LEU A 128 7.48 6.94 2.48
N ASN A 129 6.74 6.17 3.29
CA ASN A 129 7.12 4.79 3.59
C ASN A 129 7.14 3.92 2.32
N HIS A 130 6.16 4.11 1.42
CA HIS A 130 6.15 3.43 0.13
C HIS A 130 7.34 3.84 -0.74
N GLU A 131 7.57 5.14 -0.90
CA GLU A 131 8.66 5.67 -1.72
C GLU A 131 10.04 5.24 -1.20
N PHE A 132 10.22 5.18 0.12
CA PHE A 132 11.44 4.66 0.74
C PHE A 132 11.72 3.21 0.29
N HIS A 133 10.78 2.30 0.49
CA HIS A 133 10.96 0.90 0.09
C HIS A 133 11.13 0.76 -1.43
N ALA A 134 10.29 1.43 -2.23
CA ALA A 134 10.37 1.40 -3.69
C ALA A 134 11.72 1.90 -4.21
N SER A 135 12.31 2.93 -3.59
CA SER A 135 13.62 3.46 -3.95
C SER A 135 14.74 2.42 -3.78
N LEU A 136 14.66 1.60 -2.74
CA LEU A 136 15.62 0.53 -2.50
C LEU A 136 15.42 -0.66 -3.45
N TYR A 137 14.18 -0.97 -3.85
CA TYR A 137 13.88 -2.11 -4.73
C TYR A 137 14.07 -1.80 -6.22
N ALA A 138 14.13 -0.53 -6.61
CA ALA A 138 14.16 -0.10 -8.01
C ALA A 138 15.31 -0.73 -8.82
N LYS A 139 16.47 -1.00 -8.16
CA LYS A 139 17.64 -1.59 -8.81
C LYS A 139 17.58 -3.11 -8.97
N ALA A 140 16.53 -3.76 -8.51
CA ALA A 140 16.34 -5.19 -8.71
C ALA A 140 16.09 -5.57 -10.18
N ASP A 141 15.64 -4.61 -11.00
CA ASP A 141 15.25 -4.84 -12.41
C ASP A 141 14.25 -5.98 -12.57
N ARG A 142 13.19 -5.95 -11.77
CA ARG A 142 12.11 -6.96 -11.75
C ARG A 142 10.73 -6.30 -11.71
N PRO A 143 10.28 -5.68 -12.83
CA PRO A 143 9.06 -4.87 -12.85
C PRO A 143 7.80 -5.65 -12.44
N LEU A 144 7.68 -6.93 -12.81
CA LEU A 144 6.52 -7.74 -12.42
C LEU A 144 6.49 -8.03 -10.92
N LEU A 145 7.65 -8.27 -10.29
CA LEU A 145 7.71 -8.45 -8.84
C LEU A 145 7.36 -7.15 -8.10
N LEU A 146 7.89 -6.01 -8.58
CA LEU A 146 7.56 -4.69 -8.02
C LEU A 146 6.06 -4.41 -8.12
N GLN A 147 5.44 -4.67 -9.26
CA GLN A 147 4.00 -4.49 -9.46
C GLN A 147 3.17 -5.37 -8.52
N SER A 148 3.60 -6.62 -8.31
CA SER A 148 2.91 -7.57 -7.40
C SER A 148 2.99 -7.11 -5.94
N VAL A 149 4.17 -6.64 -5.49
CA VAL A 149 4.37 -6.06 -4.16
C VAL A 149 3.50 -4.83 -3.97
N GLU A 150 3.47 -3.93 -4.96
CA GLU A 150 2.64 -2.72 -4.91
C GLU A 150 1.15 -3.04 -4.80
N SER A 151 0.66 -3.99 -5.58
CA SER A 151 -0.74 -4.46 -5.50
C SER A 151 -1.06 -5.01 -4.11
N ALA A 152 -0.19 -5.83 -3.53
CA ALA A 152 -0.38 -6.38 -2.19
C ALA A 152 -0.36 -5.29 -1.10
N ARG A 153 0.57 -4.33 -1.20
CA ARG A 153 0.65 -3.18 -0.28
C ARG A 153 -0.60 -2.33 -0.29
N LEU A 154 -1.14 -2.03 -1.48
CA LEU A 154 -2.38 -1.27 -1.62
C LEU A 154 -3.57 -1.97 -0.97
N ASN A 155 -3.67 -3.28 -1.16
CA ASN A 155 -4.74 -4.08 -0.54
C ASN A 155 -4.64 -4.12 0.98
N LEU A 156 -3.43 -4.11 1.55
CA LEU A 156 -3.20 -4.06 2.99
C LEU A 156 -3.26 -2.62 3.55
N GLY A 157 -3.10 -1.60 2.72
CA GLY A 157 -2.92 -0.19 3.10
C GLY A 157 -3.97 0.32 4.07
N ARG A 158 -5.26 0.04 3.79
CA ARG A 158 -6.40 0.46 4.62
C ARG A 158 -6.39 -0.10 6.06
N TYR A 159 -5.57 -1.12 6.33
CA TYR A 159 -5.36 -1.68 7.67
C TYR A 159 -4.02 -1.27 8.27
N LEU A 160 -3.05 -0.81 7.46
CA LEU A 160 -1.76 -0.30 7.93
C LEU A 160 -1.87 1.00 8.72
N TYR A 161 -2.93 1.78 8.48
CA TYR A 161 -3.21 3.03 9.17
C TYR A 161 -3.30 2.88 10.69
N LEU A 162 -3.94 1.82 11.19
CA LEU A 162 -4.18 1.63 12.62
C LEU A 162 -2.90 1.33 13.42
N PRO A 163 -1.95 0.48 12.99
CA PRO A 163 -0.66 0.31 13.65
C PRO A 163 0.13 1.62 13.79
N TRP A 164 0.02 2.52 12.81
CA TRP A 164 0.74 3.79 12.83
C TRP A 164 0.18 4.84 13.80
N LYS A 165 -1.00 4.63 14.39
CA LYS A 165 -1.47 5.42 15.54
C LYS A 165 -0.69 5.11 16.81
N SER A 166 -0.02 3.97 16.89
CA SER A 166 0.81 3.59 18.04
C SER A 166 2.23 4.13 17.87
N LYS A 167 2.65 5.00 18.80
CA LYS A 167 4.01 5.54 18.84
C LYS A 167 5.06 4.42 18.88
N THR A 168 4.82 3.36 19.64
CA THR A 168 5.73 2.20 19.73
C THR A 168 5.97 1.54 18.38
N ASN A 169 4.92 1.38 17.54
CA ASN A 169 5.05 0.78 16.23
C ASN A 169 5.79 1.72 15.26
N VAL A 170 5.57 3.03 15.36
CA VAL A 170 6.28 4.04 14.56
C VAL A 170 7.76 4.04 14.90
N ASP A 171 8.11 4.15 16.20
CA ASP A 171 9.50 4.17 16.67
C ASP A 171 10.24 2.89 16.27
N ARG A 172 9.59 1.74 16.35
CA ARG A 172 10.15 0.46 15.91
C ARG A 172 10.40 0.43 14.41
N SER A 173 9.40 0.83 13.60
CA SER A 173 9.54 0.89 12.14
C SER A 173 10.70 1.79 11.72
N GLU A 174 10.88 2.92 12.39
CA GLU A 174 12.00 3.84 12.14
C GLU A 174 13.36 3.17 12.42
N VAL A 175 13.49 2.43 13.53
CA VAL A 175 14.70 1.67 13.86
C VAL A 175 15.00 0.60 12.82
N GLU A 176 13.97 -0.13 12.37
CA GLU A 176 14.08 -1.18 11.35
C GLU A 176 14.49 -0.59 9.99
N HIS A 177 13.91 0.53 9.57
CA HIS A 177 14.27 1.23 8.33
C HIS A 177 15.71 1.74 8.35
N LYS A 178 16.16 2.34 9.47
CA LYS A 178 17.55 2.78 9.65
C LYS A 178 18.54 1.61 9.58
N LYS A 179 18.15 0.45 10.13
CA LYS A 179 18.96 -0.76 10.06
C LYS A 179 19.03 -1.30 8.63
N LEU A 180 17.88 -1.36 7.92
CA LEU A 180 17.83 -1.78 6.52
C LEU A 180 18.73 -0.90 5.64
N LEU A 181 18.66 0.43 5.79
CA LEU A 181 19.47 1.38 5.04
C LEU A 181 20.98 1.17 5.29
N ARG A 182 21.39 0.90 6.54
CA ARG A 182 22.79 0.58 6.87
C ARG A 182 23.27 -0.70 6.21
N LEU A 183 22.45 -1.74 6.15
CA LEU A 183 22.76 -3.00 5.47
C LEU A 183 22.91 -2.79 3.95
N CYS A 184 22.01 -1.99 3.35
CA CYS A 184 22.11 -1.62 1.95
C CYS A 184 23.41 -0.84 1.66
N LEU A 185 23.77 0.13 2.52
CA LEU A 185 25.02 0.91 2.39
C LEU A 185 26.28 0.03 2.52
N ALA A 186 26.23 -0.97 3.37
CA ALA A 186 27.31 -1.95 3.55
C ALA A 186 27.40 -2.99 2.42
N GLY A 187 26.43 -3.04 1.50
CA GLY A 187 26.35 -4.06 0.46
C GLY A 187 25.93 -5.44 0.98
N ASP A 188 25.42 -5.52 2.20
CA ASP A 188 24.97 -6.77 2.82
C ASP A 188 23.58 -7.17 2.33
N ALA A 189 23.52 -7.81 1.15
CA ALA A 189 22.28 -8.23 0.52
C ALA A 189 21.51 -9.28 1.36
N GLN A 190 22.21 -10.18 2.04
CA GLN A 190 21.56 -11.22 2.86
C GLN A 190 21.01 -10.64 4.16
N GLY A 191 21.75 -9.77 4.82
CA GLY A 191 21.27 -9.03 5.99
C GLY A 191 20.08 -8.13 5.66
N ALA A 192 20.11 -7.42 4.52
CA ALA A 192 19.00 -6.61 4.05
C ALA A 192 17.74 -7.45 3.75
N LYS A 193 17.90 -8.62 3.12
CA LYS A 193 16.82 -9.58 2.89
C LYS A 193 16.19 -10.04 4.20
N ALA A 194 17.00 -10.48 5.15
CA ALA A 194 16.50 -10.92 6.45
C ALA A 194 15.74 -9.79 7.17
N MET A 195 16.30 -8.57 7.15
CA MET A 195 15.70 -7.41 7.80
C MET A 195 14.35 -7.02 7.19
N VAL A 196 14.23 -6.94 5.85
CA VAL A 196 12.95 -6.59 5.22
C VAL A 196 11.91 -7.68 5.40
N THR A 197 12.32 -8.95 5.37
CA THR A 197 11.43 -10.09 5.63
C THR A 197 10.83 -10.00 7.04
N GLU A 198 11.67 -9.79 8.07
CA GLU A 198 11.24 -9.63 9.45
C GLU A 198 10.30 -8.42 9.63
N HIS A 199 10.64 -7.28 9.02
CA HIS A 199 9.82 -6.07 9.02
C HIS A 199 8.43 -6.31 8.44
N VAL A 200 8.32 -6.97 7.28
CA VAL A 200 7.03 -7.26 6.62
C VAL A 200 6.20 -8.23 7.46
N ILE A 201 6.81 -9.30 8.00
CA ILE A 201 6.11 -10.28 8.83
C ILE A 201 5.58 -9.62 10.10
N HIS A 202 6.39 -8.78 10.76
CA HIS A 202 5.95 -8.11 11.98
C HIS A 202 4.78 -7.15 11.73
N THR A 203 4.91 -6.26 10.75
CA THR A 203 3.84 -5.34 10.36
C THR A 203 2.58 -6.12 9.94
N GLY A 204 2.76 -7.25 9.26
CA GLY A 204 1.70 -8.14 8.86
C GLY A 204 0.91 -8.74 10.02
N LYS A 205 1.58 -9.17 11.09
CA LYS A 205 0.91 -9.68 12.30
C LYS A 205 -0.01 -8.64 12.92
N LEU A 206 0.44 -7.39 13.02
CA LEU A 206 -0.39 -6.29 13.53
C LEU A 206 -1.64 -6.06 12.69
N ILE A 207 -1.53 -6.19 11.34
CA ILE A 207 -2.67 -6.06 10.44
C ILE A 207 -3.70 -7.19 10.67
N VAL A 208 -3.23 -8.43 10.78
CA VAL A 208 -4.11 -9.59 11.02
C VAL A 208 -4.86 -9.45 12.34
N GLU A 209 -4.17 -9.07 13.42
CA GLU A 209 -4.79 -8.83 14.73
C GLU A 209 -5.89 -7.77 14.66
N ILE A 210 -5.68 -6.68 13.91
CA ILE A 210 -6.68 -5.62 13.71
C ILE A 210 -7.90 -6.14 12.95
N ILE A 211 -7.69 -6.91 11.88
CA ILE A 211 -8.79 -7.48 11.08
C ILE A 211 -9.64 -8.44 11.94
N GLU A 212 -9.00 -9.23 12.79
CA GLU A 212 -9.71 -10.17 13.69
C GLU A 212 -10.51 -9.42 14.76
N GLN A 213 -9.96 -8.37 15.35
CA GLN A 213 -10.66 -7.54 16.33
C GLN A 213 -11.88 -6.83 15.73
N GLN A 214 -11.78 -6.32 14.51
CA GLN A 214 -12.92 -5.68 13.83
C GLN A 214 -14.06 -6.67 13.54
N LYS A 215 -13.75 -7.93 13.22
CA LYS A 215 -14.79 -8.96 13.03
C LYS A 215 -15.57 -9.27 14.31
N THR A 216 -14.88 -9.29 15.43
CA THR A 216 -15.51 -9.58 16.73
C THR A 216 -16.46 -8.46 17.15
N SER A 217 -16.13 -7.20 16.83
CA SER A 217 -16.98 -6.04 17.14
C SER A 217 -18.27 -5.99 16.30
N VAL A 218 -18.20 -6.41 15.03
CA VAL A 218 -19.38 -6.42 14.11
C VAL A 218 -20.31 -7.61 14.36
N ALA A 219 -19.85 -8.66 15.03
CA ALA A 219 -20.67 -9.86 15.34
C ALA A 219 -21.49 -9.70 16.65
N ILE A 220 -21.32 -8.60 17.38
CA ILE A 220 -21.98 -8.32 18.68
C ILE A 220 -23.14 -7.29 18.51
N ASP A 221 -23.23 -6.60 17.38
CA ASP A 221 -24.32 -5.69 16.99
C ASP A 221 -25.28 -6.37 15.97
#